data_6055b35fa1eb63c733062c27bf54361a
#
_entry.id   6055b35fa1eb63c733062c27bf54361a
#
_cell.length_a   1.000
_cell.length_b   1.000
_cell.length_c   1.000
_cell.angle_alpha   90.00
_cell.angle_beta   90.00
_cell.angle_gamma   90.00
#
_symmetry.space_group_name_H-M   'P 1'
#
loop_
_entity.id
_entity.type
_entity.pdbx_description
1 polymer ?
#
loop_
_entity_poly.entity_id
_entity_poly.type
_entity_poly.pdbx_seq_one_letter_code
_entity_poly.pdbx_strand_id
1 'polypeptide(L)'
;MGLLETLDASISDLFSGWNGYSTALATALAVLVTYRIMSATEPDVHPLLLARQSLPSTVRSEGESAVFRSQSAPHGMTLNTGLNVKDPGAPKFSRGRDGDLRDVWKKVVNGGETSARGRLLTVLGSENVLEHNPDEISKSINVIGRYMGEQGSIRVAIYLPNSVELIATLFACAFYPNLTTVIVPFDVSEPELISMLRRSAVDTVVTATGSFPLDAVVKAYPSLRQLIWVVDEGSRHMDWNDVPEGFGGSVNVTTWQDLVNDVPASAASELPLIDEKKPPQDVVTFWLDGNGQTQEMVRFTQANLVSAISGQIAAIPTRERMTQADLFLPVDSLSNVYTLTLTLAALYCNASLALNSVAGRSPDLVLATQGIAPTVIVASPETLLRTQRECARRLGSGLAKLAHSLSTNTLTQRGAHATSNFLSAFSAGAKLNTGTTPGKLRLVFVAEKIGADTPLLTSQVLSDMRVFTGARIIYALTAARVAGSVTQTALFDYRIVPGVEAHFGVPPSSVEIILRDMGAHRTTDTTFEGEIVARGPCVSGAEARLGVAGKLNDDNTLSYA
;
A
#
# COMPACT_ATOMS: atom_id res chain seq x y z
N MET A 1 -63.33 14.10 35.95
CA MET A 1 -62.88 13.45 34.70
C MET A 1 -61.48 12.94 34.87
N GLY A 2 -61.33 11.62 34.81
CA GLY A 2 -60.01 10.99 34.95
C GLY A 2 -59.15 11.21 33.75
N LEU A 3 -57.85 11.19 33.93
CA LEU A 3 -56.84 11.39 32.87
C LEU A 3 -57.04 10.42 31.67
N LEU A 4 -57.64 9.26 31.93
CA LEU A 4 -58.05 8.27 30.94
C LEU A 4 -59.24 8.70 30.10
N GLU A 5 -60.24 9.39 30.65
CA GLU A 5 -61.41 9.90 29.92
C GLU A 5 -61.03 11.05 28.99
N THR A 6 -60.10 11.90 29.42
CA THR A 6 -59.58 12.98 28.54
C THR A 6 -58.72 12.46 27.42
N LEU A 7 -57.92 11.38 27.66
CA LEU A 7 -57.17 10.69 26.63
C LEU A 7 -58.07 9.98 25.62
N ASP A 8 -59.12 9.29 26.09
CA ASP A 8 -60.07 8.60 25.24
C ASP A 8 -60.87 9.55 24.36
N ALA A 9 -61.32 10.69 24.91
CA ALA A 9 -61.98 11.75 24.16
C ALA A 9 -61.06 12.36 23.10
N SER A 10 -59.79 12.61 23.42
CA SER A 10 -58.79 13.13 22.47
C SER A 10 -58.45 12.13 21.35
N ILE A 11 -58.36 10.85 21.68
CA ILE A 11 -58.13 9.77 20.69
C ILE A 11 -59.36 9.63 19.78
N SER A 12 -60.60 9.65 20.33
CA SER A 12 -61.83 9.57 19.55
C SER A 12 -61.98 10.76 18.60
N ASP A 13 -61.64 11.97 19.05
CA ASP A 13 -61.65 13.16 18.21
C ASP A 13 -60.64 13.09 17.07
N LEU A 14 -59.47 12.54 17.33
CA LEU A 14 -58.40 12.33 16.34
C LEU A 14 -58.84 11.32 15.26
N PHE A 15 -59.55 10.26 15.65
CA PHE A 15 -60.10 9.26 14.72
C PHE A 15 -61.32 9.76 13.93
N SER A 16 -62.12 10.68 14.48
CA SER A 16 -63.28 11.23 13.77
C SER A 16 -62.90 12.09 12.57
N GLY A 17 -61.72 12.74 12.60
CA GLY A 17 -61.15 13.50 11.49
C GLY A 17 -60.29 12.67 10.51
N TRP A 18 -60.20 11.36 10.72
CA TRP A 18 -59.32 10.50 9.90
C TRP A 18 -59.85 10.35 8.46
N ASN A 19 -58.98 10.67 7.50
CA ASN A 19 -59.32 10.61 6.08
C ASN A 19 -58.20 9.95 5.28
N GLY A 20 -58.36 9.82 3.97
CA GLY A 20 -57.37 9.20 3.09
C GLY A 20 -55.96 9.83 3.16
N TYR A 21 -55.89 11.15 3.40
CA TYR A 21 -54.63 11.86 3.58
C TYR A 21 -53.94 11.50 4.91
N SER A 22 -54.73 11.37 5.98
CA SER A 22 -54.21 10.94 7.30
C SER A 22 -53.67 9.53 7.25
N THR A 23 -54.35 8.62 6.54
CA THR A 23 -53.89 7.24 6.31
C THR A 23 -52.59 7.22 5.49
N ALA A 24 -52.51 8.00 4.43
CA ALA A 24 -51.31 8.09 3.61
C ALA A 24 -50.10 8.64 4.41
N LEU A 25 -50.34 9.69 5.23
CA LEU A 25 -49.31 10.28 6.08
C LEU A 25 -48.84 9.30 7.16
N ALA A 26 -49.77 8.62 7.84
CA ALA A 26 -49.46 7.63 8.86
C ALA A 26 -48.71 6.43 8.28
N THR A 27 -49.13 5.98 7.09
CA THR A 27 -48.41 4.91 6.37
C THR A 27 -46.99 5.35 5.97
N ALA A 28 -46.85 6.56 5.44
CA ALA A 28 -45.54 7.11 5.08
C ALA A 28 -44.64 7.24 6.33
N LEU A 29 -45.20 7.71 7.45
CA LEU A 29 -44.50 7.80 8.72
C LEU A 29 -44.08 6.41 9.25
N ALA A 30 -45.01 5.43 9.22
CA ALA A 30 -44.74 4.05 9.61
C ALA A 30 -43.64 3.43 8.76
N VAL A 31 -43.71 3.61 7.44
CA VAL A 31 -42.68 3.17 6.51
C VAL A 31 -41.34 3.85 6.83
N LEU A 32 -41.32 5.13 7.09
CA LEU A 32 -40.12 5.89 7.44
C LEU A 32 -39.53 5.45 8.77
N VAL A 33 -40.36 5.22 9.81
CA VAL A 33 -39.90 4.71 11.11
C VAL A 33 -39.38 3.28 10.98
N THR A 34 -40.11 2.42 10.28
CA THR A 34 -39.66 1.02 10.00
C THR A 34 -38.35 1.00 9.23
N TYR A 35 -38.26 1.86 8.20
CA TYR A 35 -37.00 2.01 7.47
C TYR A 35 -35.85 2.50 8.36
N ARG A 36 -36.10 3.47 9.24
CA ARG A 36 -35.11 3.97 10.20
C ARG A 36 -34.65 2.89 11.19
N ILE A 37 -35.55 2.07 11.68
CA ILE A 37 -35.24 0.95 12.60
C ILE A 37 -34.49 -0.14 11.85
N MET A 38 -34.94 -0.55 10.66
CA MET A 38 -34.30 -1.57 9.85
C MET A 38 -32.96 -1.12 9.27
N SER A 39 -32.76 0.17 9.04
CA SER A 39 -31.51 0.77 8.57
C SER A 39 -30.61 1.27 9.71
N ALA A 40 -30.99 1.02 10.99
CA ALA A 40 -30.13 1.29 12.14
C ALA A 40 -28.95 0.31 12.11
N THR A 41 -27.84 0.74 11.52
CA THR A 41 -26.57 0.01 11.52
C THR A 41 -25.69 0.55 12.64
N GLU A 42 -25.07 -0.36 13.39
CA GLU A 42 -24.05 0.02 14.36
C GLU A 42 -22.81 0.56 13.61
N PRO A 43 -22.09 1.55 14.19
CA PRO A 43 -20.85 2.02 13.60
C PRO A 43 -19.79 0.92 13.63
N ASP A 44 -18.95 0.85 12.58
CA ASP A 44 -17.87 -0.14 12.46
C ASP A 44 -16.85 -0.03 13.61
N VAL A 45 -16.73 1.17 14.19
CA VAL A 45 -15.88 1.44 15.35
C VAL A 45 -16.58 2.41 16.30
N HIS A 46 -16.35 2.24 17.61
CA HIS A 46 -16.93 3.14 18.59
C HIS A 46 -16.35 4.56 18.44
N PRO A 47 -17.19 5.64 18.38
CA PRO A 47 -16.75 7.01 18.12
C PRO A 47 -15.66 7.52 19.08
N LEU A 48 -15.64 7.07 20.33
CA LEU A 48 -14.60 7.44 21.30
C LEU A 48 -13.19 7.00 20.90
N LEU A 49 -13.06 5.91 20.12
CA LEU A 49 -11.75 5.48 19.61
C LEU A 49 -11.22 6.43 18.52
N LEU A 50 -12.12 7.13 17.83
CA LEU A 50 -11.75 8.14 16.84
C LEU A 50 -11.54 9.53 17.44
N ALA A 51 -11.97 9.77 18.69
CA ALA A 51 -11.82 11.06 19.36
C ALA A 51 -10.36 11.37 19.74
N ARG A 52 -9.53 10.35 19.93
CA ARG A 52 -8.11 10.49 20.19
C ARG A 52 -7.36 9.32 19.57
N GLN A 53 -6.83 9.52 18.36
CA GLN A 53 -6.26 8.44 17.57
C GLN A 53 -4.77 8.19 17.83
N SER A 54 -4.01 9.23 18.25
CA SER A 54 -2.61 9.07 18.66
C SER A 54 -2.37 9.58 20.07
N LEU A 55 -1.26 9.16 20.66
CA LEU A 55 -0.89 9.44 22.03
C LEU A 55 0.28 10.43 22.08
N PRO A 56 0.09 11.67 22.58
CA PRO A 56 1.18 12.60 22.81
C PRO A 56 2.02 12.19 24.02
N SER A 57 3.33 12.51 23.99
CA SER A 57 4.20 12.42 25.14
C SER A 57 3.80 13.47 26.21
N THR A 58 4.10 13.16 27.46
CA THR A 58 3.87 14.10 28.58
C THR A 58 4.87 15.26 28.63
N VAL A 59 6.00 15.13 27.95
CA VAL A 59 7.08 16.10 27.90
C VAL A 59 7.39 16.47 26.45
N ARG A 60 7.70 17.72 26.20
CA ARG A 60 8.17 18.24 24.90
C ARG A 60 9.44 19.04 25.07
N SER A 61 10.26 19.11 24.02
CA SER A 61 11.42 19.98 23.94
C SER A 61 11.01 21.40 23.50
N GLU A 62 11.85 22.39 23.76
CA GLU A 62 11.64 23.76 23.27
C GLU A 62 11.67 23.76 21.72
N GLY A 63 10.73 24.44 21.09
CA GLY A 63 10.59 24.48 19.63
C GLY A 63 10.09 23.18 18.99
N GLU A 64 9.69 22.20 19.79
CA GLU A 64 9.08 20.95 19.34
C GLU A 64 7.69 20.74 19.96
N SER A 65 6.82 20.03 19.28
CA SER A 65 5.56 19.53 19.86
C SER A 65 5.84 18.36 20.81
N ALA A 66 4.82 17.85 21.46
CA ALA A 66 4.86 16.51 22.02
C ALA A 66 5.19 15.47 20.92
N VAL A 67 5.77 14.34 21.32
CA VAL A 67 5.98 13.19 20.43
C VAL A 67 4.68 12.42 20.33
N PHE A 68 4.19 12.16 19.10
CA PHE A 68 2.94 11.44 18.86
C PHE A 68 3.22 10.03 18.41
N ARG A 69 2.57 9.06 19.05
CA ARG A 69 2.71 7.62 18.79
C ARG A 69 1.37 6.95 18.57
N SER A 70 1.41 5.81 17.89
CA SER A 70 0.27 4.90 17.77
C SER A 70 -0.21 4.42 19.15
N GLN A 71 -1.52 4.20 19.31
CA GLN A 71 -2.08 3.53 20.48
C GLN A 71 -1.55 2.10 20.66
N SER A 72 -1.10 1.44 19.59
CA SER A 72 -0.51 0.10 19.65
C SER A 72 0.96 0.07 20.12
N ALA A 73 1.63 1.24 20.17
CA ALA A 73 2.99 1.42 20.68
C ALA A 73 3.08 2.66 21.57
N PRO A 74 2.37 2.70 22.72
CA PRO A 74 2.28 3.87 23.60
C PRO A 74 3.64 4.24 24.18
N HIS A 75 3.72 5.46 24.73
CA HIS A 75 4.91 5.90 25.46
C HIS A 75 5.21 4.95 26.63
N GLY A 76 6.51 4.67 26.82
CA GLY A 76 6.96 3.63 27.76
C GLY A 76 7.12 2.23 27.17
N MET A 77 6.58 1.98 25.97
CA MET A 77 6.85 0.77 25.19
C MET A 77 7.79 1.09 24.03
N THR A 78 8.56 0.08 23.59
CA THR A 78 9.39 0.20 22.39
C THR A 78 8.52 0.27 21.14
N LEU A 79 8.94 1.07 20.17
CA LEU A 79 8.35 1.02 18.83
C LEU A 79 8.56 -0.38 18.22
N ASN A 80 7.74 -0.71 17.24
CA ASN A 80 7.82 -2.00 16.58
C ASN A 80 9.08 -2.06 15.70
N THR A 81 10.00 -2.98 16.01
CA THR A 81 11.32 -3.07 15.37
C THR A 81 11.40 -4.13 14.29
N GLY A 82 10.46 -5.09 14.23
CA GLY A 82 10.52 -6.16 13.24
C GLY A 82 9.41 -7.18 13.30
N LEU A 83 9.61 -8.29 12.61
CA LEU A 83 8.61 -9.32 12.35
C LEU A 83 8.32 -10.26 13.52
N ASN A 84 9.12 -10.20 14.58
CA ASN A 84 9.01 -11.10 15.73
C ASN A 84 9.09 -12.59 15.33
N VAL A 85 10.10 -12.91 14.53
CA VAL A 85 10.34 -14.27 14.02
C VAL A 85 10.77 -15.19 15.16
N LYS A 86 10.05 -16.29 15.34
CA LYS A 86 10.32 -17.28 16.40
C LYS A 86 10.90 -18.56 15.82
N ASP A 87 11.81 -19.15 16.54
CA ASP A 87 12.31 -20.48 16.23
C ASP A 87 11.23 -21.56 16.46
N PRO A 88 11.29 -22.66 15.72
CA PRO A 88 10.41 -23.80 15.94
C PRO A 88 10.48 -24.26 17.42
N GLY A 89 9.34 -24.34 18.09
CA GLY A 89 9.25 -24.74 19.49
C GLY A 89 9.50 -23.64 20.53
N ALA A 90 9.75 -22.40 20.11
CA ALA A 90 9.88 -21.28 21.04
C ALA A 90 8.56 -21.02 21.82
N PRO A 91 8.62 -20.62 23.10
CA PRO A 91 7.44 -20.33 23.90
C PRO A 91 6.54 -19.29 23.22
N LYS A 92 5.21 -19.48 23.32
CA LYS A 92 4.22 -18.61 22.66
C LYS A 92 4.39 -17.13 23.00
N PHE A 93 4.80 -16.80 24.21
CA PHE A 93 4.93 -15.42 24.70
C PHE A 93 6.38 -14.91 24.70
N SER A 94 7.36 -15.71 24.23
CA SER A 94 8.72 -15.20 24.07
C SER A 94 8.78 -14.17 22.94
N ARG A 95 9.64 -13.17 23.06
CA ARG A 95 9.97 -12.27 21.97
C ARG A 95 10.89 -13.02 20.99
N GLY A 96 10.54 -13.02 19.71
CA GLY A 96 11.39 -13.50 18.63
C GLY A 96 12.40 -12.43 18.19
N ARG A 97 13.25 -12.78 17.24
CA ARG A 97 14.16 -11.83 16.58
C ARG A 97 13.39 -10.91 15.62
N ASP A 98 13.99 -9.77 15.28
CA ASP A 98 13.35 -8.80 14.39
C ASP A 98 13.22 -9.33 12.96
N GLY A 99 14.13 -10.19 12.52
CA GLY A 99 14.10 -10.81 11.20
C GLY A 99 14.67 -9.92 10.09
N ASP A 100 14.61 -10.41 8.87
CA ASP A 100 14.99 -9.70 7.64
C ASP A 100 14.14 -10.19 6.44
N LEU A 101 14.40 -9.70 5.23
CA LEU A 101 13.62 -10.07 4.04
C LEU A 101 13.66 -11.57 3.74
N ARG A 102 14.72 -12.29 4.13
CA ARG A 102 14.80 -13.75 3.96
C ARG A 102 13.68 -14.47 4.73
N ASP A 103 13.29 -13.92 5.89
CA ASP A 103 12.21 -14.48 6.70
C ASP A 103 10.84 -14.25 6.05
N VAL A 104 10.67 -13.15 5.32
CA VAL A 104 9.44 -12.91 4.55
C VAL A 104 9.28 -14.02 3.50
N TRP A 105 10.33 -14.33 2.72
CA TRP A 105 10.24 -15.38 1.71
C TRP A 105 10.10 -16.78 2.33
N LYS A 106 10.81 -17.08 3.42
CA LYS A 106 10.62 -18.34 4.14
C LYS A 106 9.18 -18.53 4.60
N LYS A 107 8.50 -17.45 4.99
CA LYS A 107 7.09 -17.51 5.36
C LYS A 107 6.20 -17.88 4.17
N VAL A 108 6.49 -17.36 2.97
CA VAL A 108 5.79 -17.72 1.73
C VAL A 108 5.97 -19.20 1.41
N VAL A 109 7.21 -19.70 1.48
CA VAL A 109 7.53 -21.10 1.15
C VAL A 109 6.94 -22.07 2.18
N ASN A 110 7.03 -21.77 3.46
CA ASN A 110 6.55 -22.65 4.53
C ASN A 110 5.03 -22.59 4.72
N GLY A 111 4.37 -21.56 4.20
CA GLY A 111 2.95 -21.32 4.42
C GLY A 111 2.61 -20.77 5.80
N GLY A 112 1.31 -20.63 6.07
CA GLY A 112 0.77 -20.22 7.35
C GLY A 112 0.66 -21.37 8.36
N GLU A 113 -0.02 -21.13 9.49
CA GLU A 113 -0.30 -22.16 10.51
C GLU A 113 -1.06 -23.37 9.94
N THR A 114 -1.81 -23.19 8.87
CA THR A 114 -2.57 -24.23 8.17
C THR A 114 -1.77 -24.94 7.06
N SER A 115 -0.48 -24.68 6.91
CA SER A 115 0.40 -25.17 5.83
C SER A 115 -0.06 -24.78 4.41
N ALA A 116 -1.10 -23.99 4.29
CA ALA A 116 -1.57 -23.51 2.99
C ALA A 116 -0.79 -22.26 2.59
N ARG A 117 -0.39 -22.17 1.31
CA ARG A 117 0.47 -21.11 0.76
C ARG A 117 -0.35 -20.10 -0.03
N GLY A 118 0.02 -18.83 0.01
CA GLY A 118 -0.45 -17.82 -0.93
C GLY A 118 0.03 -18.15 -2.34
N ARG A 119 -0.75 -17.74 -3.34
CA ARG A 119 -0.42 -17.92 -4.76
C ARG A 119 0.27 -16.68 -5.30
N LEU A 120 1.22 -16.84 -6.20
CA LEU A 120 1.80 -15.74 -6.96
C LEU A 120 1.29 -15.84 -8.39
N LEU A 121 0.70 -14.75 -8.88
CA LEU A 121 0.03 -14.70 -10.17
C LEU A 121 0.66 -13.60 -11.03
N THR A 122 0.97 -13.90 -12.29
CA THR A 122 1.24 -12.89 -13.31
C THR A 122 0.00 -12.72 -14.18
N VAL A 123 -0.46 -11.49 -14.33
CA VAL A 123 -1.65 -11.15 -15.12
C VAL A 123 -1.22 -10.63 -16.48
N LEU A 124 -1.47 -11.42 -17.52
CA LEU A 124 -1.14 -11.12 -18.91
C LEU A 124 -2.43 -10.76 -19.67
N GLY A 125 -2.86 -9.50 -19.53
CA GLY A 125 -4.11 -9.02 -20.13
C GLY A 125 -5.36 -9.57 -19.44
N SER A 126 -6.48 -9.69 -20.19
CA SER A 126 -7.79 -10.05 -19.62
C SER A 126 -8.04 -11.56 -19.49
N GLU A 127 -7.31 -12.39 -20.22
CA GLU A 127 -7.66 -13.80 -20.39
C GLU A 127 -6.61 -14.78 -19.85
N ASN A 128 -5.36 -14.33 -19.68
CA ASN A 128 -4.27 -15.18 -19.28
C ASN A 128 -3.74 -14.77 -17.90
N VAL A 129 -3.93 -15.64 -16.92
CA VAL A 129 -3.33 -15.54 -15.59
C VAL A 129 -2.43 -16.75 -15.39
N LEU A 130 -1.14 -16.48 -15.25
CA LEU A 130 -0.13 -17.50 -14.98
C LEU A 130 0.09 -17.61 -13.47
N GLU A 131 -0.08 -18.80 -12.92
CA GLU A 131 0.21 -19.09 -11.52
C GLU A 131 1.63 -19.65 -11.37
N HIS A 132 2.42 -19.05 -10.50
CA HIS A 132 3.78 -19.46 -10.19
C HIS A 132 3.81 -20.21 -8.87
N ASN A 133 4.48 -21.35 -8.87
CA ASN A 133 4.75 -22.11 -7.65
C ASN A 133 5.85 -21.40 -6.85
N PRO A 134 5.69 -21.17 -5.53
CA PRO A 134 6.75 -20.63 -4.67
C PRO A 134 8.08 -21.40 -4.74
N ASP A 135 8.04 -22.72 -4.99
CA ASP A 135 9.24 -23.53 -5.13
C ASP A 135 9.99 -23.23 -6.44
N GLU A 136 9.29 -22.93 -7.54
CA GLU A 136 9.89 -22.49 -8.82
C GLU A 136 10.52 -21.10 -8.69
N ILE A 137 9.85 -20.19 -7.98
CA ILE A 137 10.41 -18.87 -7.70
C ILE A 137 11.64 -19.01 -6.79
N SER A 138 11.61 -19.90 -5.80
CA SER A 138 12.78 -20.20 -4.95
C SER A 138 13.96 -20.72 -5.77
N LYS A 139 13.70 -21.56 -6.78
CA LYS A 139 14.71 -21.98 -7.76
C LYS A 139 15.29 -20.76 -8.47
N SER A 140 14.45 -19.87 -8.99
CA SER A 140 14.90 -18.66 -9.69
C SER A 140 15.72 -17.75 -8.76
N ILE A 141 15.28 -17.54 -7.51
CA ILE A 141 16.03 -16.80 -6.48
C ILE A 141 17.43 -17.37 -6.29
N ASN A 142 17.53 -18.69 -6.17
CA ASN A 142 18.81 -19.36 -5.91
C ASN A 142 19.73 -19.32 -7.14
N VAL A 143 19.19 -19.60 -8.33
CA VAL A 143 19.97 -19.61 -9.58
C VAL A 143 20.53 -18.22 -9.89
N ILE A 144 19.65 -17.21 -9.88
CA ILE A 144 20.02 -15.83 -10.20
C ILE A 144 20.98 -15.26 -9.16
N GLY A 145 20.70 -15.50 -7.86
CA GLY A 145 21.59 -15.03 -6.79
C GLY A 145 22.97 -15.65 -6.84
N ARG A 146 23.06 -16.95 -7.11
CA ARG A 146 24.33 -17.65 -7.30
C ARG A 146 25.08 -17.14 -8.52
N TYR A 147 24.41 -17.02 -9.67
CA TYR A 147 25.01 -16.49 -10.89
C TYR A 147 25.61 -15.09 -10.66
N MET A 148 24.83 -14.16 -10.11
CA MET A 148 25.33 -12.81 -9.81
C MET A 148 26.52 -12.83 -8.84
N GLY A 149 26.48 -13.69 -7.81
CA GLY A 149 27.57 -13.86 -6.86
C GLY A 149 28.85 -14.42 -7.50
N GLU A 150 28.73 -15.43 -8.36
CA GLU A 150 29.86 -16.04 -9.09
C GLU A 150 30.48 -15.06 -10.10
N GLN A 151 29.68 -14.22 -10.72
CA GLN A 151 30.14 -13.16 -11.63
C GLN A 151 30.76 -11.96 -10.90
N GLY A 152 30.75 -11.93 -9.57
CA GLY A 152 31.30 -10.85 -8.76
C GLY A 152 30.48 -9.57 -8.76
N SER A 153 29.16 -9.68 -8.95
CA SER A 153 28.23 -8.57 -8.80
C SER A 153 28.23 -8.04 -7.36
N ILE A 154 28.12 -6.73 -7.19
CA ILE A 154 28.05 -6.08 -5.88
C ILE A 154 26.76 -5.27 -5.75
N ARG A 155 26.40 -4.53 -6.80
CA ARG A 155 25.22 -3.64 -6.81
C ARG A 155 24.32 -3.93 -8.00
N VAL A 156 23.19 -4.53 -7.71
CA VAL A 156 22.23 -5.04 -8.68
C VAL A 156 21.07 -4.07 -8.82
N ALA A 157 20.93 -3.42 -9.98
CA ALA A 157 19.78 -2.63 -10.29
C ALA A 157 18.64 -3.50 -10.83
N ILE A 158 17.46 -3.30 -10.29
CA ILE A 158 16.22 -3.89 -10.78
C ILE A 158 15.46 -2.78 -11.52
N TYR A 159 15.43 -2.86 -12.85
CA TYR A 159 14.70 -1.94 -13.74
C TYR A 159 13.62 -2.71 -14.48
N LEU A 160 12.58 -3.10 -13.73
CA LEU A 160 11.48 -3.93 -14.19
C LEU A 160 10.13 -3.30 -13.81
N PRO A 161 9.07 -3.53 -14.59
CA PRO A 161 7.70 -3.30 -14.13
C PRO A 161 7.37 -4.25 -12.97
N ASN A 162 6.19 -4.10 -12.39
CA ASN A 162 5.74 -5.05 -11.37
C ASN A 162 5.67 -6.46 -11.94
N SER A 163 6.58 -7.32 -11.53
CA SER A 163 6.73 -8.68 -12.06
C SER A 163 7.26 -9.66 -11.00
N VAL A 164 7.15 -10.93 -11.28
CA VAL A 164 7.69 -12.01 -10.42
C VAL A 164 9.20 -11.96 -10.40
N GLU A 165 9.85 -11.61 -11.52
CA GLU A 165 11.29 -11.48 -11.66
C GLU A 165 11.84 -10.33 -10.81
N LEU A 166 11.08 -9.22 -10.67
CA LEU A 166 11.43 -8.16 -9.73
C LEU A 166 11.49 -8.70 -8.31
N ILE A 167 10.45 -9.42 -7.88
CA ILE A 167 10.37 -10.02 -6.54
C ILE A 167 11.47 -11.07 -6.35
N ALA A 168 11.68 -11.94 -7.34
CA ALA A 168 12.72 -12.97 -7.28
C ALA A 168 14.12 -12.35 -7.18
N THR A 169 14.42 -11.28 -7.94
CA THR A 169 15.71 -10.59 -7.86
C THR A 169 15.92 -9.92 -6.51
N LEU A 170 14.89 -9.27 -5.95
CA LEU A 170 14.95 -8.68 -4.61
C LEU A 170 15.33 -9.73 -3.55
N PHE A 171 14.68 -10.89 -3.58
CA PHE A 171 14.99 -11.97 -2.64
C PHE A 171 16.33 -12.66 -2.97
N ALA A 172 16.72 -12.76 -4.24
CA ALA A 172 18.04 -13.23 -4.61
C ALA A 172 19.14 -12.39 -3.95
N CYS A 173 19.04 -11.06 -4.02
CA CYS A 173 19.97 -10.17 -3.33
C CYS A 173 19.91 -10.33 -1.80
N ALA A 174 18.74 -10.63 -1.24
CA ALA A 174 18.60 -10.83 0.21
C ALA A 174 19.27 -12.15 0.68
N PHE A 175 19.14 -13.24 -0.09
CA PHE A 175 19.75 -14.53 0.27
C PHE A 175 21.27 -14.59 0.02
N TYR A 176 21.79 -13.72 -0.86
CA TYR A 176 23.22 -13.63 -1.18
C TYR A 176 23.79 -12.32 -0.61
N PRO A 177 24.37 -12.35 0.60
CA PRO A 177 24.63 -11.14 1.42
C PRO A 177 25.69 -10.18 0.88
N ASN A 178 26.35 -10.51 -0.23
CA ASN A 178 27.28 -9.60 -0.90
C ASN A 178 26.60 -8.69 -1.92
N LEU A 179 25.32 -8.93 -2.23
CA LEU A 179 24.56 -8.21 -3.25
C LEU A 179 23.72 -7.09 -2.61
N THR A 180 23.93 -5.87 -3.06
CA THR A 180 23.12 -4.70 -2.70
C THR A 180 22.03 -4.51 -3.74
N THR A 181 20.78 -4.48 -3.31
CA THR A 181 19.63 -4.22 -4.19
C THR A 181 19.50 -2.73 -4.47
N VAL A 182 19.32 -2.35 -5.74
CA VAL A 182 19.00 -0.99 -6.17
C VAL A 182 17.70 -1.05 -6.98
N ILE A 183 16.61 -0.54 -6.42
CA ILE A 183 15.32 -0.51 -7.12
C ILE A 183 15.22 0.80 -7.90
N VAL A 184 15.25 0.69 -9.22
CA VAL A 184 15.16 1.82 -10.13
C VAL A 184 13.72 1.95 -10.62
N PRO A 185 13.08 3.14 -10.50
CA PRO A 185 11.74 3.37 -11.01
C PRO A 185 11.67 3.07 -12.51
N PHE A 186 10.66 2.30 -12.91
CA PHE A 186 10.42 1.98 -14.30
C PHE A 186 9.83 3.19 -15.04
N ASP A 187 10.07 3.34 -16.35
CA ASP A 187 9.64 4.47 -17.17
C ASP A 187 10.22 5.86 -16.80
N VAL A 188 11.42 5.90 -16.27
CA VAL A 188 12.16 7.15 -16.13
C VAL A 188 12.83 7.54 -17.45
N SER A 189 13.13 8.83 -17.62
CA SER A 189 13.86 9.30 -18.81
C SER A 189 15.28 8.71 -18.86
N GLU A 190 15.81 8.52 -20.07
CA GLU A 190 17.16 7.97 -20.27
C GLU A 190 18.27 8.72 -19.49
N PRO A 191 18.32 10.07 -19.48
CA PRO A 191 19.32 10.79 -18.70
C PRO A 191 19.18 10.53 -17.19
N GLU A 192 17.96 10.41 -16.69
CA GLU A 192 17.70 10.15 -15.28
C GLU A 192 18.09 8.72 -14.90
N LEU A 193 17.77 7.74 -15.75
CA LEU A 193 18.23 6.35 -15.58
C LEU A 193 19.76 6.29 -15.45
N ILE A 194 20.49 6.91 -16.37
CA ILE A 194 21.96 6.95 -16.34
C ILE A 194 22.47 7.63 -15.06
N SER A 195 21.82 8.72 -14.64
CA SER A 195 22.13 9.41 -13.39
C SER A 195 21.96 8.50 -12.17
N MET A 196 20.83 7.76 -12.09
CA MET A 196 20.55 6.83 -11.02
C MET A 196 21.58 5.68 -10.96
N LEU A 197 21.90 5.06 -12.11
CA LEU A 197 22.89 3.99 -12.19
C LEU A 197 24.27 4.48 -11.73
N ARG A 198 24.67 5.67 -12.13
CA ARG A 198 25.94 6.29 -11.73
C ARG A 198 25.97 6.61 -10.24
N ARG A 199 24.92 7.24 -9.70
CA ARG A 199 24.83 7.62 -8.27
C ARG A 199 24.85 6.41 -7.35
N SER A 200 24.23 5.31 -7.76
CA SER A 200 24.20 4.06 -7.00
C SER A 200 25.38 3.13 -7.29
N ALA A 201 26.25 3.49 -8.27
CA ALA A 201 27.42 2.72 -8.69
C ALA A 201 27.07 1.24 -9.01
N VAL A 202 26.01 1.03 -9.78
CA VAL A 202 25.51 -0.28 -10.21
C VAL A 202 26.52 -0.96 -11.13
N ASP A 203 26.73 -2.25 -10.96
CA ASP A 203 27.56 -3.09 -11.85
C ASP A 203 26.74 -4.11 -12.65
N THR A 204 25.55 -4.42 -12.17
CA THR A 204 24.64 -5.42 -12.77
C THR A 204 23.24 -4.84 -12.90
N VAL A 205 22.60 -5.03 -14.05
CA VAL A 205 21.20 -4.59 -14.29
C VAL A 205 20.35 -5.80 -14.67
N VAL A 206 19.19 -5.94 -14.03
CA VAL A 206 18.12 -6.87 -14.42
C VAL A 206 16.98 -6.04 -14.99
N THR A 207 16.62 -6.30 -16.25
CA THR A 207 15.66 -5.45 -16.97
C THR A 207 14.87 -6.20 -18.02
N ALA A 208 13.71 -5.68 -18.40
CA ALA A 208 12.88 -6.21 -19.48
C ALA A 208 13.45 -5.81 -20.86
N THR A 209 13.32 -6.69 -21.83
CA THR A 209 13.73 -6.43 -23.22
C THR A 209 12.98 -5.23 -23.79
N GLY A 210 13.69 -4.39 -24.52
CA GLY A 210 13.14 -3.23 -25.21
C GLY A 210 12.89 -1.99 -24.33
N SER A 211 13.01 -2.10 -23.00
CA SER A 211 12.82 -0.97 -22.07
C SER A 211 14.12 -0.29 -21.63
N PHE A 212 15.26 -0.94 -21.84
CA PHE A 212 16.56 -0.44 -21.39
C PHE A 212 17.41 0.07 -22.57
N PRO A 213 17.82 1.35 -22.57
CA PRO A 213 18.60 1.95 -23.64
C PRO A 213 20.08 1.56 -23.52
N LEU A 214 20.41 0.29 -23.85
CA LEU A 214 21.73 -0.29 -23.65
C LEU A 214 22.85 0.55 -24.25
N ASP A 215 22.70 1.00 -25.51
CA ASP A 215 23.71 1.76 -26.25
C ASP A 215 24.07 3.08 -25.56
N ALA A 216 23.07 3.80 -25.09
CA ALA A 216 23.27 5.07 -24.42
C ALA A 216 23.89 4.86 -23.02
N VAL A 217 23.42 3.83 -22.30
CA VAL A 217 23.93 3.51 -20.97
C VAL A 217 25.40 3.06 -21.04
N VAL A 218 25.76 2.16 -21.94
CA VAL A 218 27.15 1.68 -22.05
C VAL A 218 28.11 2.81 -22.42
N LYS A 219 27.70 3.72 -23.31
CA LYS A 219 28.51 4.89 -23.66
C LYS A 219 28.68 5.87 -22.50
N ALA A 220 27.62 6.11 -21.74
CA ALA A 220 27.61 7.10 -20.67
C ALA A 220 28.08 6.54 -19.32
N TYR A 221 27.98 5.22 -19.11
CA TYR A 221 28.28 4.55 -17.84
C TYR A 221 29.06 3.26 -18.07
N PRO A 222 30.38 3.33 -18.33
CA PRO A 222 31.23 2.17 -18.64
C PRO A 222 31.49 1.24 -17.43
N SER A 223 31.01 1.56 -16.23
CA SER A 223 31.11 0.71 -15.05
C SER A 223 30.10 -0.43 -15.02
N LEU A 224 29.11 -0.43 -15.90
CA LEU A 224 28.19 -1.55 -16.08
C LEU A 224 28.96 -2.77 -16.62
N ARG A 225 28.86 -3.91 -15.91
CA ARG A 225 29.55 -5.14 -16.26
C ARG A 225 28.64 -6.24 -16.73
N GLN A 226 27.39 -6.25 -16.22
CA GLN A 226 26.45 -7.35 -16.48
C GLN A 226 25.06 -6.84 -16.75
N LEU A 227 24.37 -7.51 -17.66
CA LEU A 227 23.00 -7.27 -18.01
C LEU A 227 22.24 -8.60 -18.09
N ILE A 228 21.16 -8.72 -17.34
CA ILE A 228 20.26 -9.87 -17.36
C ILE A 228 18.95 -9.42 -17.99
N TRP A 229 18.67 -9.92 -19.19
CA TRP A 229 17.42 -9.66 -19.87
C TRP A 229 16.31 -10.58 -19.38
N VAL A 230 15.19 -10.00 -18.96
CA VAL A 230 13.95 -10.74 -18.77
C VAL A 230 13.19 -10.71 -20.11
N VAL A 231 12.98 -11.88 -20.69
CA VAL A 231 12.35 -12.07 -22.00
C VAL A 231 11.00 -12.75 -21.80
N ASP A 232 9.95 -12.29 -22.48
CA ASP A 232 8.66 -12.98 -22.46
C ASP A 232 8.76 -14.30 -23.23
N GLU A 233 8.18 -15.37 -22.69
CA GLU A 233 8.12 -16.66 -23.39
C GLU A 233 7.43 -16.51 -24.75
N GLY A 234 8.11 -16.98 -25.81
CA GLY A 234 7.65 -16.85 -27.20
C GLY A 234 8.00 -15.53 -27.89
N SER A 235 8.74 -14.66 -27.25
CA SER A 235 9.32 -13.47 -27.90
C SER A 235 10.41 -13.85 -28.89
N ARG A 236 10.47 -13.14 -30.04
CA ARG A 236 11.58 -13.28 -31.00
C ARG A 236 12.95 -12.87 -30.46
N HIS A 237 12.98 -12.36 -29.24
CA HIS A 237 14.21 -11.90 -28.58
C HIS A 237 14.90 -12.98 -27.73
N MET A 238 14.41 -14.23 -27.74
CA MET A 238 15.08 -15.35 -27.09
C MET A 238 16.43 -15.73 -27.75
N ASP A 239 16.65 -15.31 -29.00
CA ASP A 239 17.92 -15.54 -29.72
C ASP A 239 18.98 -14.44 -29.45
N TRP A 240 18.75 -13.55 -28.50
CA TRP A 240 19.63 -12.41 -28.22
C TRP A 240 20.84 -12.73 -27.33
N ASN A 241 21.40 -13.94 -27.41
CA ASN A 241 22.72 -14.24 -26.90
C ASN A 241 23.83 -13.53 -27.68
N ASP A 242 23.52 -12.98 -28.84
CA ASP A 242 24.45 -12.18 -29.63
C ASP A 242 24.39 -10.72 -29.16
N VAL A 243 25.45 -10.29 -28.49
CA VAL A 243 25.74 -8.86 -28.24
C VAL A 243 25.76 -8.18 -29.61
N PRO A 244 24.99 -7.09 -29.82
CA PRO A 244 25.04 -6.37 -31.10
C PRO A 244 26.48 -6.08 -31.49
N GLU A 245 26.87 -6.44 -32.73
CA GLU A 245 28.23 -6.21 -33.24
C GLU A 245 28.58 -4.71 -33.11
N GLY A 246 29.61 -4.41 -32.34
CA GLY A 246 30.08 -3.03 -32.09
C GLY A 246 30.29 -2.67 -30.62
N PHE A 247 29.78 -3.44 -29.66
CA PHE A 247 29.98 -3.22 -28.21
C PHE A 247 31.05 -4.14 -27.65
N GLY A 248 32.24 -4.16 -28.26
CA GLY A 248 33.33 -5.06 -27.94
C GLY A 248 33.59 -5.23 -26.44
N GLY A 249 33.06 -6.30 -25.86
CA GLY A 249 33.62 -6.96 -24.70
C GLY A 249 33.48 -6.30 -23.33
N SER A 250 32.72 -5.22 -23.16
CA SER A 250 32.64 -4.51 -21.88
C SER A 250 31.47 -4.95 -20.97
N VAL A 251 30.38 -5.47 -21.52
CA VAL A 251 29.20 -5.91 -20.78
C VAL A 251 28.88 -7.36 -21.11
N ASN A 252 28.77 -8.20 -20.07
CA ASN A 252 28.29 -9.57 -20.23
C ASN A 252 26.76 -9.56 -20.23
N VAL A 253 26.15 -10.08 -21.29
CA VAL A 253 24.70 -10.13 -21.48
C VAL A 253 24.22 -11.57 -21.43
N THR A 254 23.18 -11.83 -20.67
CA THR A 254 22.51 -13.13 -20.57
C THR A 254 21.02 -12.98 -20.42
N THR A 255 20.25 -14.03 -20.67
CA THR A 255 18.80 -14.00 -20.45
C THR A 255 18.44 -14.69 -19.13
N TRP A 256 17.39 -14.21 -18.51
CA TRP A 256 16.84 -14.80 -17.28
C TRP A 256 16.41 -16.25 -17.52
N GLN A 257 15.79 -16.50 -18.66
CA GLN A 257 15.23 -17.80 -19.02
C GLN A 257 16.34 -18.84 -19.23
N ASP A 258 17.43 -18.48 -19.92
CA ASP A 258 18.58 -19.39 -20.10
C ASP A 258 19.15 -19.79 -18.75
N LEU A 259 19.40 -18.82 -17.86
CA LEU A 259 19.92 -19.10 -16.53
C LEU A 259 19.01 -20.04 -15.72
N VAL A 260 17.70 -19.85 -15.76
CA VAL A 260 16.76 -20.64 -14.95
C VAL A 260 16.49 -22.00 -15.58
N ASN A 261 16.46 -22.11 -16.92
CA ASN A 261 16.17 -23.37 -17.63
C ASN A 261 17.36 -24.33 -17.65
N ASP A 262 18.59 -23.82 -17.69
CA ASP A 262 19.80 -24.63 -17.70
C ASP A 262 20.04 -25.44 -16.42
N VAL A 263 19.36 -25.09 -15.33
CA VAL A 263 19.53 -25.75 -14.03
C VAL A 263 18.37 -26.71 -13.77
N PRO A 264 18.62 -28.01 -13.52
CA PRO A 264 17.59 -28.98 -13.17
C PRO A 264 16.80 -28.56 -11.92
N ALA A 265 15.50 -28.83 -11.88
CA ALA A 265 14.62 -28.46 -10.76
C ALA A 265 15.11 -28.99 -9.40
N SER A 266 15.75 -30.18 -9.40
CA SER A 266 16.28 -30.81 -8.19
C SER A 266 17.55 -30.17 -7.63
N ALA A 267 18.31 -29.44 -8.45
CA ALA A 267 19.65 -28.94 -8.06
C ALA A 267 19.62 -27.53 -7.41
N ALA A 268 18.50 -26.82 -7.45
CA ALA A 268 18.41 -25.43 -7.02
C ALA A 268 17.21 -25.11 -6.10
N SER A 269 16.48 -26.12 -5.63
CA SER A 269 15.26 -25.92 -4.82
C SER A 269 15.55 -25.47 -3.38
N GLU A 270 16.74 -25.72 -2.86
CA GLU A 270 17.10 -25.32 -1.50
C GLU A 270 17.74 -23.95 -1.47
N LEU A 271 17.07 -23.01 -0.82
CA LEU A 271 17.60 -21.67 -0.55
C LEU A 271 18.76 -21.74 0.46
N PRO A 272 19.73 -20.82 0.39
CA PRO A 272 20.78 -20.75 1.39
C PRO A 272 20.22 -20.62 2.81
N LEU A 273 20.89 -21.30 3.77
CA LEU A 273 20.51 -21.17 5.17
C LEU A 273 20.69 -19.73 5.63
N ILE A 274 19.76 -19.25 6.46
CA ILE A 274 19.88 -17.92 7.07
C ILE A 274 21.03 -17.96 8.07
N ASP A 275 22.09 -17.23 7.76
CA ASP A 275 23.15 -16.91 8.72
C ASP A 275 22.85 -15.53 9.32
N GLU A 276 22.50 -15.50 10.59
CA GLU A 276 22.20 -14.23 11.30
C GLU A 276 23.44 -13.34 11.45
N LYS A 277 24.63 -13.91 11.39
CA LYS A 277 25.89 -13.16 11.45
C LYS A 277 26.22 -12.44 10.15
N LYS A 278 25.53 -12.82 9.06
CA LYS A 278 25.68 -12.22 7.73
C LYS A 278 24.30 -11.70 7.27
N PRO A 279 23.84 -10.55 7.80
CA PRO A 279 22.58 -9.96 7.35
C PRO A 279 22.70 -9.56 5.86
N PRO A 280 21.57 -9.53 5.12
CA PRO A 280 21.55 -9.00 3.77
C PRO A 280 21.96 -7.53 3.75
N GLN A 281 22.47 -7.08 2.59
CA GLN A 281 22.81 -5.67 2.37
C GLN A 281 21.57 -4.78 2.37
N ASP A 282 21.78 -3.47 2.39
CA ASP A 282 20.75 -2.46 2.30
C ASP A 282 20.02 -2.52 0.95
N VAL A 283 18.79 -2.01 0.94
CA VAL A 283 18.01 -1.77 -0.27
C VAL A 283 18.05 -0.29 -0.60
N VAL A 284 18.50 0.05 -1.80
CA VAL A 284 18.58 1.43 -2.30
C VAL A 284 17.34 1.72 -3.15
N THR A 285 16.71 2.86 -2.89
CA THR A 285 15.56 3.34 -3.64
C THR A 285 15.75 4.80 -4.05
N PHE A 286 14.96 5.27 -5.01
CA PHE A 286 14.95 6.64 -5.47
C PHE A 286 13.61 7.29 -5.20
N TRP A 287 13.64 8.48 -4.60
CA TRP A 287 12.47 9.31 -4.41
C TRP A 287 12.39 10.32 -5.55
N LEU A 288 11.28 10.30 -6.29
CA LEU A 288 11.04 11.17 -7.43
C LEU A 288 10.14 12.34 -7.06
N ASP A 289 10.36 13.49 -7.69
CA ASP A 289 9.41 14.61 -7.69
C ASP A 289 8.24 14.37 -8.68
N GLY A 290 7.32 15.34 -8.76
CA GLY A 290 6.19 15.30 -9.69
C GLY A 290 6.60 15.23 -11.17
N ASN A 291 7.80 15.72 -11.52
CA ASN A 291 8.35 15.70 -12.87
C ASN A 291 9.10 14.39 -13.19
N GLY A 292 9.24 13.49 -12.22
CA GLY A 292 9.97 12.23 -12.38
C GLY A 292 11.49 12.37 -12.26
N GLN A 293 11.98 13.46 -11.67
CA GLN A 293 13.40 13.64 -11.39
C GLN A 293 13.75 13.16 -9.98
N THR A 294 14.96 12.65 -9.80
CA THR A 294 15.42 12.15 -8.51
C THR A 294 15.69 13.29 -7.54
N GLN A 295 14.85 13.42 -6.54
CA GLN A 295 15.10 14.30 -5.39
C GLN A 295 16.12 13.69 -4.42
N GLU A 296 15.93 12.42 -4.07
CA GLU A 296 16.78 11.75 -3.10
C GLU A 296 17.02 10.27 -3.45
N MET A 297 18.23 9.80 -3.19
CA MET A 297 18.58 8.38 -3.18
C MET A 297 18.69 7.93 -1.73
N VAL A 298 17.88 6.95 -1.33
CA VAL A 298 17.76 6.50 0.05
C VAL A 298 18.22 5.05 0.18
N ARG A 299 18.91 4.75 1.27
CA ARG A 299 19.30 3.40 1.67
C ARG A 299 18.47 2.97 2.87
N PHE A 300 17.77 1.88 2.72
CA PHE A 300 17.03 1.22 3.81
C PHE A 300 17.77 -0.02 4.26
N THR A 301 18.06 -0.09 5.55
CA THR A 301 18.57 -1.31 6.16
C THR A 301 17.47 -2.37 6.22
N GLN A 302 17.85 -3.64 6.38
CA GLN A 302 16.88 -4.71 6.58
C GLN A 302 15.96 -4.43 7.78
N ALA A 303 16.51 -3.87 8.87
CA ALA A 303 15.74 -3.47 10.05
C ALA A 303 14.68 -2.40 9.72
N ASN A 304 15.00 -1.41 8.87
CA ASN A 304 14.00 -0.42 8.46
C ASN A 304 12.82 -1.07 7.74
N LEU A 305 13.10 -1.99 6.80
CA LEU A 305 12.07 -2.64 5.99
C LEU A 305 11.17 -3.56 6.83
N VAL A 306 11.76 -4.44 7.67
CA VAL A 306 10.95 -5.37 8.47
C VAL A 306 10.17 -4.66 9.57
N SER A 307 10.70 -3.57 10.11
CA SER A 307 9.97 -2.70 11.03
C SER A 307 8.76 -2.05 10.34
N ALA A 308 8.94 -1.57 9.11
CA ALA A 308 7.86 -0.99 8.31
C ALA A 308 6.79 -2.05 7.98
N ILE A 309 7.18 -3.25 7.52
CA ILE A 309 6.28 -4.37 7.23
C ILE A 309 5.42 -4.67 8.47
N SER A 310 6.06 -4.86 9.61
CA SER A 310 5.38 -5.17 10.86
C SER A 310 4.48 -4.04 11.34
N GLY A 311 4.92 -2.78 11.19
CA GLY A 311 4.14 -1.58 11.48
C GLY A 311 2.88 -1.47 10.63
N GLN A 312 2.95 -1.77 9.33
CA GLN A 312 1.80 -1.77 8.43
C GLN A 312 0.81 -2.89 8.77
N ILE A 313 1.28 -4.09 9.10
CA ILE A 313 0.41 -5.19 9.54
C ILE A 313 -0.28 -4.83 10.87
N ALA A 314 0.45 -4.22 11.81
CA ALA A 314 -0.10 -3.84 13.11
C ALA A 314 -1.10 -2.68 13.05
N ALA A 315 -1.01 -1.82 12.04
CA ALA A 315 -1.94 -0.70 11.83
C ALA A 315 -3.35 -1.15 11.41
N ILE A 316 -3.48 -2.39 10.91
CA ILE A 316 -4.77 -2.97 10.55
C ILE A 316 -5.31 -3.77 11.76
N PRO A 317 -6.59 -3.56 12.16
CA PRO A 317 -7.21 -4.35 13.20
C PRO A 317 -7.09 -5.85 12.94
N THR A 318 -6.85 -6.65 13.96
CA THR A 318 -6.49 -8.08 13.83
C THR A 318 -7.49 -8.89 12.99
N ARG A 319 -8.78 -8.57 13.08
CA ARG A 319 -9.84 -9.26 12.30
C ARG A 319 -9.85 -8.90 10.82
N GLU A 320 -9.27 -7.76 10.46
CA GLU A 320 -9.23 -7.20 9.09
C GLU A 320 -7.87 -7.37 8.42
N ARG A 321 -6.89 -7.94 9.12
CA ARG A 321 -5.56 -8.20 8.54
C ARG A 321 -5.66 -9.07 7.31
N MET A 322 -4.70 -8.89 6.43
CA MET A 322 -4.57 -9.74 5.25
C MET A 322 -4.33 -11.19 5.66
N THR A 323 -4.95 -12.09 4.94
CA THR A 323 -4.89 -13.54 5.15
C THR A 323 -4.69 -14.24 3.82
N GLN A 324 -4.54 -15.55 3.85
CA GLN A 324 -4.46 -16.39 2.65
C GLN A 324 -5.70 -16.28 1.73
N ALA A 325 -6.87 -15.92 2.27
CA ALA A 325 -8.08 -15.71 1.48
C ALA A 325 -8.02 -14.44 0.61
N ASP A 326 -7.04 -13.58 0.85
CA ASP A 326 -6.89 -12.32 0.13
C ASP A 326 -6.02 -12.48 -1.10
N LEU A 327 -6.40 -11.71 -2.14
CA LEU A 327 -5.61 -11.47 -3.33
C LEU A 327 -5.18 -10.00 -3.33
N PHE A 328 -3.89 -9.78 -3.13
CA PHE A 328 -3.26 -8.47 -3.12
C PHE A 328 -2.78 -8.09 -4.52
N LEU A 329 -3.11 -6.88 -4.98
CA LEU A 329 -2.69 -6.33 -6.27
C LEU A 329 -2.04 -4.96 -6.08
N PRO A 330 -0.71 -4.81 -6.26
CA PRO A 330 -0.07 -3.51 -6.35
C PRO A 330 -0.33 -2.91 -7.74
N VAL A 331 -1.25 -1.95 -7.82
CA VAL A 331 -1.52 -1.16 -9.02
C VAL A 331 -0.53 0.00 -9.14
N ASP A 332 -0.02 0.52 -8.04
CA ASP A 332 1.12 1.43 -8.00
C ASP A 332 2.44 0.67 -8.16
N SER A 333 3.51 1.36 -8.57
CA SER A 333 4.82 0.76 -8.82
C SER A 333 5.48 0.21 -7.55
N LEU A 334 6.10 -0.96 -7.64
CA LEU A 334 6.93 -1.54 -6.59
C LEU A 334 8.23 -0.76 -6.33
N SER A 335 8.61 0.16 -7.21
CA SER A 335 9.70 1.10 -6.94
C SER A 335 9.37 2.10 -5.82
N ASN A 336 8.07 2.29 -5.53
CA ASN A 336 7.64 3.05 -4.37
C ASN A 336 7.79 2.20 -3.11
N VAL A 337 8.60 2.67 -2.17
CA VAL A 337 8.91 1.91 -0.94
C VAL A 337 7.67 1.58 -0.12
N TYR A 338 6.64 2.42 -0.13
CA TYR A 338 5.36 2.13 0.53
C TYR A 338 4.64 0.95 -0.12
N THR A 339 4.51 0.96 -1.45
CA THR A 339 3.89 -0.14 -2.22
C THR A 339 4.68 -1.44 -2.03
N LEU A 340 6.01 -1.36 -2.09
CA LEU A 340 6.90 -2.49 -1.81
C LEU A 340 6.68 -3.04 -0.39
N THR A 341 6.65 -2.18 0.62
CA THR A 341 6.44 -2.57 2.02
C THR A 341 5.09 -3.27 2.22
N LEU A 342 4.02 -2.76 1.60
CA LEU A 342 2.70 -3.40 1.66
C LEU A 342 2.68 -4.75 0.92
N THR A 343 3.38 -4.86 -0.21
CA THR A 343 3.52 -6.12 -0.95
C THR A 343 4.27 -7.17 -0.11
N LEU A 344 5.36 -6.78 0.53
CA LEU A 344 6.09 -7.64 1.46
C LEU A 344 5.27 -8.00 2.70
N ALA A 345 4.43 -7.08 3.19
CA ALA A 345 3.49 -7.35 4.27
C ALA A 345 2.41 -8.36 3.86
N ALA A 346 1.89 -8.27 2.63
CA ALA A 346 0.95 -9.25 2.09
C ALA A 346 1.58 -10.64 1.97
N LEU A 347 2.81 -10.71 1.45
CA LEU A 347 3.58 -11.96 1.39
C LEU A 347 3.83 -12.54 2.79
N TYR A 348 4.21 -11.72 3.76
CA TYR A 348 4.42 -12.17 5.15
C TYR A 348 3.13 -12.66 5.82
N CYS A 349 1.98 -12.07 5.47
CA CYS A 349 0.65 -12.54 5.89
C CYS A 349 0.18 -13.79 5.10
N ASN A 350 0.98 -14.30 4.18
CA ASN A 350 0.66 -15.42 3.31
C ASN A 350 -0.55 -15.16 2.40
N ALA A 351 -0.85 -13.90 2.08
CA ALA A 351 -1.85 -13.54 1.09
C ALA A 351 -1.35 -13.88 -0.33
N SER A 352 -2.27 -14.17 -1.25
CA SER A 352 -1.93 -14.33 -2.66
C SER A 352 -1.55 -12.97 -3.26
N LEU A 353 -0.57 -12.96 -4.14
CA LEU A 353 -0.07 -11.77 -4.82
C LEU A 353 -0.33 -11.88 -6.32
N ALA A 354 -1.00 -10.89 -6.89
CA ALA A 354 -1.11 -10.72 -8.34
C ALA A 354 -0.21 -9.57 -8.79
N LEU A 355 0.55 -9.79 -9.84
CA LEU A 355 1.44 -8.79 -10.45
C LEU A 355 0.97 -8.51 -11.87
N ASN A 356 0.94 -7.24 -12.25
CA ASN A 356 0.49 -6.76 -13.53
C ASN A 356 1.44 -5.69 -14.06
N SER A 357 1.93 -5.83 -15.28
CA SER A 357 2.81 -4.88 -15.95
C SER A 357 2.15 -3.53 -16.27
N VAL A 358 0.82 -3.43 -16.14
CA VAL A 358 0.07 -2.15 -16.29
C VAL A 358 0.31 -1.21 -15.12
N ALA A 359 0.86 -1.71 -14.00
CA ALA A 359 1.16 -0.90 -12.82
C ALA A 359 2.11 0.26 -13.15
N GLY A 360 1.85 1.43 -12.57
CA GLY A 360 2.64 2.64 -12.84
C GLY A 360 2.08 3.86 -12.11
N ARG A 361 2.37 5.07 -12.62
CA ARG A 361 1.98 6.33 -11.97
C ARG A 361 0.47 6.55 -11.92
N SER A 362 -0.26 6.23 -12.99
CA SER A 362 -1.71 6.51 -13.09
C SER A 362 -2.41 5.50 -13.97
N PRO A 363 -2.33 4.20 -13.64
CA PRO A 363 -3.00 3.16 -14.42
C PRO A 363 -4.51 3.27 -14.31
N ASP A 364 -5.21 2.74 -15.32
CA ASP A 364 -6.66 2.54 -15.25
C ASP A 364 -6.97 1.37 -14.30
N LEU A 365 -7.76 1.64 -13.26
CA LEU A 365 -8.06 0.64 -12.23
C LEU A 365 -8.89 -0.52 -12.79
N VAL A 366 -9.79 -0.26 -13.73
CA VAL A 366 -10.60 -1.31 -14.39
C VAL A 366 -9.70 -2.20 -15.23
N LEU A 367 -8.79 -1.60 -16.01
CA LEU A 367 -7.83 -2.35 -16.83
C LEU A 367 -6.86 -3.16 -15.97
N ALA A 368 -6.34 -2.56 -14.89
CA ALA A 368 -5.41 -3.25 -13.99
C ALA A 368 -6.03 -4.44 -13.24
N THR A 369 -7.36 -4.48 -13.08
CA THR A 369 -8.07 -5.56 -12.39
C THR A 369 -8.71 -6.57 -13.34
N GLN A 370 -8.53 -6.44 -14.66
CA GLN A 370 -9.04 -7.41 -15.61
C GLN A 370 -8.45 -8.80 -15.36
N GLY A 371 -9.28 -9.84 -15.55
CA GLY A 371 -8.87 -11.24 -15.41
C GLY A 371 -8.74 -11.77 -13.98
N ILE A 372 -8.74 -10.91 -12.96
CA ILE A 372 -8.61 -11.29 -11.55
C ILE A 372 -9.67 -10.65 -10.67
N ALA A 373 -9.80 -11.11 -9.43
CA ALA A 373 -10.72 -10.54 -8.43
C ALA A 373 -9.94 -10.13 -7.16
N PRO A 374 -9.23 -9.00 -7.19
CA PRO A 374 -8.43 -8.58 -6.05
C PRO A 374 -9.31 -8.20 -4.85
N THR A 375 -8.86 -8.56 -3.65
CA THR A 375 -9.50 -8.17 -2.39
C THR A 375 -8.83 -6.96 -1.75
N VAL A 376 -7.54 -6.76 -2.05
CA VAL A 376 -6.73 -5.65 -1.54
C VAL A 376 -5.93 -5.03 -2.69
N ILE A 377 -5.97 -3.72 -2.81
CA ILE A 377 -5.27 -2.97 -3.87
C ILE A 377 -4.42 -1.86 -3.24
N VAL A 378 -3.28 -1.57 -3.85
CA VAL A 378 -2.52 -0.33 -3.63
C VAL A 378 -2.61 0.52 -4.90
N ALA A 379 -3.06 1.75 -4.79
CA ALA A 379 -3.22 2.65 -5.92
C ALA A 379 -2.67 4.06 -5.61
N SER A 380 -2.31 4.81 -6.65
CA SER A 380 -1.90 6.21 -6.52
C SER A 380 -3.12 7.14 -6.34
N PRO A 381 -2.94 8.34 -5.76
CA PRO A 381 -3.99 9.36 -5.66
C PRO A 381 -4.58 9.73 -7.03
N GLU A 382 -3.76 9.82 -8.07
CA GLU A 382 -4.20 10.12 -9.44
C GLU A 382 -5.14 9.04 -9.98
N THR A 383 -4.79 7.78 -9.77
CA THR A 383 -5.65 6.63 -10.16
C THR A 383 -7.01 6.74 -9.49
N LEU A 384 -7.04 7.06 -8.19
CA LEU A 384 -8.30 7.24 -7.47
C LEU A 384 -9.12 8.42 -7.98
N LEU A 385 -8.50 9.58 -8.18
CA LEU A 385 -9.19 10.78 -8.68
C LEU A 385 -9.75 10.55 -10.09
N ARG A 386 -8.99 9.90 -10.96
CA ARG A 386 -9.46 9.52 -12.30
C ARG A 386 -10.68 8.60 -12.20
N THR A 387 -10.58 7.54 -11.39
CA THR A 387 -11.65 6.58 -11.19
C THR A 387 -12.90 7.24 -10.58
N GLN A 388 -12.73 8.12 -9.57
CA GLN A 388 -13.84 8.86 -8.96
C GLN A 388 -14.58 9.71 -10.00
N ARG A 389 -13.84 10.44 -10.85
CA ARG A 389 -14.44 11.27 -11.93
C ARG A 389 -15.23 10.42 -12.92
N GLU A 390 -14.72 9.24 -13.28
CA GLU A 390 -15.40 8.32 -14.19
C GLU A 390 -16.68 7.74 -13.57
N CYS A 391 -16.63 7.29 -12.32
CA CYS A 391 -17.80 6.81 -11.58
C CYS A 391 -18.85 7.92 -11.38
N ALA A 392 -18.42 9.13 -11.03
CA ALA A 392 -19.30 10.28 -10.85
C ALA A 392 -20.05 10.66 -12.15
N ARG A 393 -19.38 10.55 -13.32
CA ARG A 393 -20.01 10.76 -14.63
C ARG A 393 -21.09 9.71 -14.94
N ARG A 394 -20.92 8.47 -14.46
CA ARG A 394 -21.91 7.38 -14.63
C ARG A 394 -23.14 7.53 -13.74
N LEU A 395 -23.11 8.39 -12.72
CA LEU A 395 -24.27 8.76 -11.89
C LEU A 395 -25.25 9.66 -12.67
N GLY A 396 -25.77 9.20 -13.79
CA GLY A 396 -26.55 10.02 -14.74
C GLY A 396 -27.91 10.52 -14.20
N SER A 397 -28.64 9.72 -13.39
CA SER A 397 -29.99 10.05 -12.94
C SER A 397 -30.02 10.78 -11.58
N GLY A 398 -31.04 11.62 -11.34
CA GLY A 398 -31.25 12.26 -10.04
C GLY A 398 -31.45 11.27 -8.88
N LEU A 399 -32.11 10.15 -9.15
CA LEU A 399 -32.31 9.07 -8.17
C LEU A 399 -30.98 8.38 -7.82
N ALA A 400 -30.09 8.14 -8.80
CA ALA A 400 -28.78 7.56 -8.54
C ALA A 400 -27.91 8.50 -7.69
N LYS A 401 -27.93 9.81 -7.98
CA LYS A 401 -27.25 10.83 -7.17
C LYS A 401 -27.79 10.90 -5.74
N LEU A 402 -29.11 10.84 -5.57
CA LEU A 402 -29.74 10.81 -4.26
C LEU A 402 -29.33 9.54 -3.48
N ALA A 403 -29.39 8.39 -4.11
CA ALA A 403 -28.98 7.11 -3.49
C ALA A 403 -27.49 7.13 -3.08
N HIS A 404 -26.61 7.67 -3.92
CA HIS A 404 -25.20 7.86 -3.61
C HIS A 404 -25.00 8.80 -2.41
N SER A 405 -25.67 9.96 -2.42
CA SER A 405 -25.61 10.93 -1.31
C SER A 405 -26.09 10.35 0.02
N LEU A 406 -27.18 9.58 0.00
CA LEU A 406 -27.69 8.91 1.21
C LEU A 406 -26.71 7.84 1.71
N SER A 407 -26.05 7.10 0.81
CA SER A 407 -25.02 6.12 1.17
C SER A 407 -23.79 6.82 1.77
N THR A 408 -23.33 7.91 1.17
CA THR A 408 -22.21 8.71 1.67
C THR A 408 -22.54 9.33 3.05
N ASN A 409 -23.76 9.85 3.24
CA ASN A 409 -24.18 10.37 4.54
C ASN A 409 -24.26 9.29 5.63
N THR A 410 -24.71 8.07 5.28
CA THR A 410 -24.72 6.95 6.23
C THR A 410 -23.31 6.59 6.65
N LEU A 411 -22.38 6.51 5.69
CA LEU A 411 -20.97 6.22 5.93
C LEU A 411 -20.34 7.29 6.85
N THR A 412 -20.49 8.56 6.51
CA THR A 412 -19.76 9.66 7.17
C THR A 412 -20.38 10.07 8.50
N GLN A 413 -21.70 10.06 8.63
CA GLN A 413 -22.40 10.48 9.85
C GLN A 413 -22.63 9.35 10.84
N ARG A 414 -22.88 8.13 10.36
CA ARG A 414 -23.14 6.98 11.22
C ARG A 414 -21.90 6.10 11.45
N GLY A 415 -20.84 6.30 10.68
CA GLY A 415 -19.62 5.52 10.79
C GLY A 415 -19.80 4.04 10.40
N ALA A 416 -20.82 3.73 9.60
CA ALA A 416 -21.13 2.38 9.18
C ALA A 416 -20.91 2.20 7.68
N HIS A 417 -20.07 1.22 7.30
CA HIS A 417 -19.82 0.89 5.91
C HIS A 417 -20.93 -0.05 5.41
N ALA A 418 -21.96 0.54 4.80
CA ALA A 418 -23.09 -0.23 4.28
C ALA A 418 -22.71 -0.99 3.00
N THR A 419 -22.58 -2.30 3.09
CA THR A 419 -22.24 -3.18 1.96
C THR A 419 -23.39 -3.38 0.98
N SER A 420 -24.65 -3.32 1.41
CA SER A 420 -25.82 -3.41 0.51
C SER A 420 -27.08 -2.85 1.16
N ASN A 421 -27.59 -1.74 0.66
CA ASN A 421 -28.89 -1.20 0.98
C ASN A 421 -29.80 -1.33 -0.26
N PHE A 422 -31.12 -1.42 -0.08
CA PHE A 422 -32.10 -1.38 -1.18
C PHE A 422 -31.84 -0.18 -2.13
N LEU A 423 -31.44 0.97 -1.57
CA LEU A 423 -31.08 2.17 -2.34
C LEU A 423 -29.79 2.01 -3.14
N SER A 424 -28.86 1.13 -2.73
CA SER A 424 -27.61 0.90 -3.46
C SER A 424 -27.82 0.26 -4.84
N ALA A 425 -28.99 -0.36 -5.07
CA ALA A 425 -29.35 -0.89 -6.38
C ALA A 425 -29.51 0.23 -7.44
N PHE A 426 -30.00 1.43 -7.03
CA PHE A 426 -30.13 2.57 -7.95
C PHE A 426 -28.81 3.20 -8.35
N SER A 427 -27.77 3.05 -7.54
CA SER A 427 -26.41 3.51 -7.84
C SER A 427 -25.51 2.38 -8.39
N ALA A 428 -26.03 1.16 -8.59
CA ALA A 428 -25.26 0.00 -9.01
C ALA A 428 -24.53 0.22 -10.35
N GLY A 429 -25.15 0.95 -11.30
CA GLY A 429 -24.54 1.27 -12.60
C GLY A 429 -23.33 2.19 -12.53
N ALA A 430 -23.16 2.93 -11.42
CA ALA A 430 -22.00 3.79 -11.19
C ALA A 430 -20.91 3.11 -10.34
N LYS A 431 -21.21 1.94 -9.73
CA LYS A 431 -20.22 1.19 -8.98
C LYS A 431 -19.09 0.73 -9.91
N LEU A 432 -17.90 0.77 -9.38
CA LEU A 432 -16.73 0.28 -10.10
C LEU A 432 -16.80 -1.24 -10.20
N ASN A 433 -16.77 -1.74 -11.44
CA ASN A 433 -16.71 -3.17 -11.69
C ASN A 433 -15.22 -3.59 -11.66
N THR A 434 -14.72 -3.88 -10.48
CA THR A 434 -13.34 -4.33 -10.27
C THR A 434 -13.25 -5.84 -10.43
N GLY A 435 -12.51 -6.26 -11.46
CA GLY A 435 -12.18 -7.67 -11.68
C GLY A 435 -13.34 -8.57 -12.09
N THR A 436 -13.09 -9.86 -12.03
CA THR A 436 -14.03 -10.92 -12.48
C THR A 436 -15.19 -11.16 -11.51
N THR A 437 -15.04 -10.73 -10.25
CA THR A 437 -16.07 -10.91 -9.21
C THR A 437 -16.33 -9.58 -8.51
N PRO A 438 -17.34 -8.81 -8.93
CA PRO A 438 -17.69 -7.55 -8.29
C PRO A 438 -17.99 -7.72 -6.80
N GLY A 439 -17.53 -6.75 -6.00
CA GLY A 439 -17.78 -6.72 -4.54
C GLY A 439 -16.79 -7.53 -3.69
N LYS A 440 -15.78 -8.17 -4.27
CA LYS A 440 -14.71 -8.82 -3.50
C LYS A 440 -13.67 -7.84 -2.97
N LEU A 441 -13.50 -6.69 -3.61
CA LEU A 441 -12.58 -5.66 -3.14
C LEU A 441 -13.02 -5.14 -1.77
N ARG A 442 -12.18 -5.29 -0.76
CA ARG A 442 -12.47 -4.90 0.63
C ARG A 442 -11.61 -3.78 1.16
N LEU A 443 -10.41 -3.59 0.60
CA LEU A 443 -9.42 -2.64 1.09
C LEU A 443 -8.61 -2.03 -0.06
N VAL A 444 -8.48 -0.71 -0.01
CA VAL A 444 -7.64 0.06 -0.93
C VAL A 444 -6.67 0.91 -0.10
N PHE A 445 -5.39 0.77 -0.37
CA PHE A 445 -4.35 1.64 0.15
C PHE A 445 -4.02 2.71 -0.86
N VAL A 446 -3.92 3.95 -0.39
CA VAL A 446 -3.53 5.10 -1.20
C VAL A 446 -2.51 5.91 -0.42
N ALA A 447 -1.46 6.35 -1.07
CA ALA A 447 -0.42 7.12 -0.43
C ALA A 447 -0.18 8.45 -1.14
N GLU A 448 -0.25 9.52 -0.37
CA GLU A 448 0.30 10.82 -0.74
C GLU A 448 1.82 10.77 -0.61
N LYS A 449 2.51 11.31 -1.61
CA LYS A 449 3.97 11.41 -1.63
C LYS A 449 4.37 12.87 -1.40
N ILE A 450 5.13 13.13 -0.37
CA ILE A 450 5.67 14.47 -0.12
C ILE A 450 6.54 14.90 -1.30
N GLY A 451 6.27 16.10 -1.83
CA GLY A 451 7.00 16.66 -2.97
C GLY A 451 6.54 16.16 -4.35
N ALA A 452 5.53 15.30 -4.42
CA ALA A 452 4.83 15.02 -5.66
C ALA A 452 3.80 16.15 -5.90
N ASP A 453 3.78 16.74 -7.08
CA ASP A 453 2.82 17.79 -7.46
C ASP A 453 1.42 17.20 -7.77
N THR A 454 0.97 16.25 -6.94
CA THR A 454 -0.33 15.60 -7.10
C THR A 454 -1.39 16.33 -6.28
N PRO A 455 -2.62 16.47 -6.81
CA PRO A 455 -3.69 17.06 -6.04
C PRO A 455 -4.04 16.15 -4.84
N LEU A 456 -4.08 16.76 -3.65
CA LEU A 456 -4.46 16.08 -2.41
C LEU A 456 -5.89 15.55 -2.48
N LEU A 457 -6.12 14.40 -1.87
CA LEU A 457 -7.46 13.83 -1.79
C LEU A 457 -8.27 14.54 -0.71
N THR A 458 -9.53 14.84 -1.05
CA THR A 458 -10.49 15.39 -0.07
C THR A 458 -11.20 14.26 0.67
N SER A 459 -11.70 14.54 1.87
CA SER A 459 -12.56 13.59 2.62
C SER A 459 -13.79 13.15 1.82
N GLN A 460 -14.32 14.03 0.95
CA GLN A 460 -15.45 13.72 0.06
C GLN A 460 -15.03 12.70 -1.02
N VAL A 461 -13.88 12.89 -1.68
CA VAL A 461 -13.37 11.96 -2.69
C VAL A 461 -13.16 10.56 -2.09
N LEU A 462 -12.58 10.49 -0.89
CA LEU A 462 -12.39 9.22 -0.18
C LEU A 462 -13.73 8.54 0.14
N SER A 463 -14.73 9.32 0.58
CA SER A 463 -16.07 8.81 0.89
C SER A 463 -16.81 8.33 -0.36
N ASP A 464 -16.75 9.11 -1.46
CA ASP A 464 -17.31 8.72 -2.75
C ASP A 464 -16.69 7.40 -3.25
N MET A 465 -15.37 7.29 -3.18
CA MET A 465 -14.66 6.08 -3.61
C MET A 465 -14.99 4.86 -2.75
N ARG A 466 -15.17 5.03 -1.42
CA ARG A 466 -15.66 3.94 -0.55
C ARG A 466 -17.04 3.43 -1.00
N VAL A 467 -17.93 4.34 -1.39
CA VAL A 467 -19.27 3.97 -1.90
C VAL A 467 -19.20 3.35 -3.30
N PHE A 468 -18.38 3.88 -4.21
CA PHE A 468 -18.25 3.36 -5.58
C PHE A 468 -17.58 1.98 -5.62
N THR A 469 -16.57 1.76 -4.80
CA THR A 469 -15.82 0.48 -4.78
C THR A 469 -16.43 -0.55 -3.84
N GLY A 470 -17.17 -0.10 -2.82
CA GLY A 470 -17.60 -0.95 -1.70
C GLY A 470 -16.45 -1.36 -0.79
N ALA A 471 -15.27 -0.76 -0.92
CA ALA A 471 -14.08 -1.06 -0.16
C ALA A 471 -13.75 0.03 0.87
N ARG A 472 -13.09 -0.36 1.95
CA ARG A 472 -12.48 0.59 2.89
C ARG A 472 -11.23 1.20 2.27
N ILE A 473 -10.93 2.46 2.57
CA ILE A 473 -9.77 3.16 2.01
C ILE A 473 -8.91 3.68 3.16
N ILE A 474 -7.64 3.31 3.13
CA ILE A 474 -6.60 3.87 4.00
C ILE A 474 -5.81 4.89 3.18
N TYR A 475 -5.76 6.12 3.66
CA TYR A 475 -5.01 7.21 3.06
C TYR A 475 -3.78 7.51 3.90
N ALA A 476 -2.60 7.37 3.32
CA ALA A 476 -1.32 7.48 3.99
C ALA A 476 -0.52 8.69 3.50
N LEU A 477 0.33 9.24 4.36
CA LEU A 477 1.39 10.17 4.01
C LEU A 477 2.71 9.40 3.95
N THR A 478 3.48 9.58 2.87
CA THR A 478 4.77 8.92 2.66
C THR A 478 5.88 9.92 2.37
N ALA A 479 7.10 9.56 2.75
CA ALA A 479 8.28 10.41 2.60
C ALA A 479 9.50 9.57 2.22
N ALA A 480 10.48 10.20 1.58
CA ALA A 480 11.67 9.57 1.03
C ALA A 480 12.38 8.61 1.99
N ARG A 481 12.60 9.05 3.25
CA ARG A 481 13.40 8.31 4.25
C ARG A 481 12.58 7.40 5.17
N VAL A 482 11.29 7.20 4.90
CA VAL A 482 10.42 6.34 5.70
C VAL A 482 10.01 5.11 4.90
N ALA A 483 10.38 3.92 5.36
CA ALA A 483 10.17 2.67 4.63
C ALA A 483 8.69 2.20 4.60
N GLY A 484 7.78 2.93 5.15
CA GLY A 484 6.34 2.69 5.13
C GLY A 484 5.59 3.99 5.03
N SER A 485 4.51 4.15 5.78
CA SER A 485 3.85 5.44 5.95
C SER A 485 4.43 6.22 7.13
N VAL A 486 4.48 7.55 7.00
CA VAL A 486 4.70 8.47 8.12
C VAL A 486 3.49 8.45 9.05
N THR A 487 2.31 8.61 8.44
CA THR A 487 0.99 8.48 9.07
C THR A 487 0.02 7.83 8.10
N GLN A 488 -1.07 7.27 8.62
CA GLN A 488 -2.17 6.76 7.80
C GLN A 488 -3.49 6.81 8.55
N THR A 489 -4.60 6.96 7.83
CA THR A 489 -5.94 6.96 8.41
C THR A 489 -6.29 5.61 9.01
N ALA A 490 -7.05 5.62 10.10
CA ALA A 490 -7.60 4.38 10.65
C ALA A 490 -8.58 3.73 9.64
N LEU A 491 -8.61 2.40 9.62
CA LEU A 491 -9.42 1.62 8.67
C LEU A 491 -10.90 2.01 8.67
N PHE A 492 -11.45 2.33 9.83
CA PHE A 492 -12.87 2.65 10.05
C PHE A 492 -13.12 4.15 10.24
N ASP A 493 -12.16 5.01 9.92
CA ASP A 493 -12.38 6.45 9.96
C ASP A 493 -12.97 6.93 8.63
N TYR A 494 -14.26 7.23 8.66
CA TYR A 494 -15.03 7.71 7.52
C TYR A 494 -15.48 9.17 7.68
N ARG A 495 -15.03 9.85 8.73
CA ARG A 495 -15.45 11.21 9.04
C ARG A 495 -15.00 12.20 7.98
N ILE A 496 -15.83 13.18 7.73
CA ILE A 496 -15.44 14.37 6.97
C ILE A 496 -14.86 15.36 7.97
N VAL A 497 -13.56 15.63 7.84
CA VAL A 497 -12.88 16.65 8.65
C VAL A 497 -13.13 18.02 8.04
N PRO A 498 -13.35 19.07 8.86
CA PRO A 498 -13.45 20.45 8.36
C PRO A 498 -12.16 20.83 7.62
N GLY A 499 -12.30 21.29 6.38
CA GLY A 499 -11.17 21.63 5.51
C GLY A 499 -11.41 21.14 4.07
N VAL A 500 -10.53 21.56 3.17
CA VAL A 500 -10.60 21.13 1.76
C VAL A 500 -10.01 19.72 1.63
N GLU A 501 -8.97 19.40 2.39
CA GLU A 501 -8.16 18.19 2.26
C GLU A 501 -8.48 17.18 3.37
N ALA A 502 -8.27 15.89 3.07
CA ALA A 502 -8.39 14.84 4.08
C ALA A 502 -7.15 14.83 5.00
N HIS A 503 -7.35 14.43 6.26
CA HIS A 503 -6.24 14.17 7.15
C HIS A 503 -5.49 12.88 6.79
N PHE A 504 -4.24 12.77 7.19
CA PHE A 504 -3.41 11.58 6.98
C PHE A 504 -3.43 10.61 8.17
N GLY A 505 -4.29 10.82 9.14
CA GLY A 505 -4.41 9.94 10.30
C GLY A 505 -3.22 10.01 11.27
N VAL A 506 -2.75 8.86 11.73
CA VAL A 506 -1.78 8.72 12.82
C VAL A 506 -0.57 7.87 12.43
N PRO A 507 0.57 8.01 13.12
CA PRO A 507 1.74 7.19 12.85
C PRO A 507 1.44 5.70 13.13
N PRO A 508 1.95 4.77 12.30
CA PRO A 508 1.97 3.36 12.62
C PRO A 508 2.92 3.05 13.78
N SER A 509 2.87 1.83 14.33
CA SER A 509 3.63 1.45 15.52
C SER A 509 5.16 1.45 15.36
N SER A 510 5.67 1.56 14.13
CA SER A 510 7.11 1.60 13.80
C SER A 510 7.69 3.00 13.65
N VAL A 511 6.85 4.03 13.78
CA VAL A 511 7.25 5.42 13.64
C VAL A 511 6.59 6.29 14.71
N GLU A 512 7.24 7.37 15.08
CA GLU A 512 6.68 8.46 15.87
C GLU A 512 6.88 9.77 15.13
N ILE A 513 5.98 10.72 15.33
CA ILE A 513 6.03 12.03 14.70
C ILE A 513 6.16 13.15 15.73
N ILE A 514 6.86 14.20 15.32
CA ILE A 514 7.04 15.44 16.08
C ILE A 514 6.82 16.58 15.08
N LEU A 515 6.23 17.65 15.53
CA LEU A 515 6.24 18.92 14.80
C LEU A 515 7.34 19.80 15.38
N ARG A 516 8.09 20.45 14.51
CA ARG A 516 9.18 21.38 14.88
C ARG A 516 8.92 22.75 14.28
N ASP A 517 9.21 23.80 15.04
CA ASP A 517 9.03 25.18 14.57
C ASP A 517 9.68 25.39 13.19
N MET A 518 8.92 25.93 12.23
CA MET A 518 9.37 26.17 10.86
C MET A 518 8.77 27.49 10.32
N GLY A 519 9.58 28.51 10.15
CA GLY A 519 9.13 29.79 9.60
C GLY A 519 8.04 30.45 10.44
N ALA A 520 6.85 30.61 9.86
CA ALA A 520 5.67 31.17 10.54
C ALA A 520 4.92 30.14 11.40
N HIS A 521 5.12 28.84 11.16
CA HIS A 521 4.44 27.77 11.89
C HIS A 521 5.14 27.49 13.22
N ARG A 522 4.39 27.63 14.32
CA ARG A 522 4.90 27.48 15.69
C ARG A 522 4.14 26.40 16.45
N THR A 523 4.91 25.59 17.16
CA THR A 523 4.36 24.53 18.02
C THR A 523 3.79 25.06 19.34
N THR A 524 3.97 26.35 19.62
CA THR A 524 3.50 27.05 20.83
C THR A 524 2.17 27.81 20.61
N ASP A 525 1.73 27.95 19.37
CA ASP A 525 0.48 28.65 19.05
C ASP A 525 -0.75 27.82 19.43
N THR A 526 -1.92 28.41 19.32
CA THR A 526 -3.21 27.73 19.60
C THR A 526 -3.45 26.52 18.70
N THR A 527 -2.94 26.57 17.46
CA THR A 527 -2.84 25.45 16.54
C THR A 527 -1.42 24.91 16.57
N PHE A 528 -1.26 23.61 16.86
CA PHE A 528 0.06 22.96 16.85
C PHE A 528 0.50 22.76 15.41
N GLU A 529 1.28 23.69 14.89
CA GLU A 529 1.81 23.67 13.53
C GLU A 529 3.34 23.66 13.52
N GLY A 530 3.92 22.99 12.53
CA GLY A 530 5.38 22.93 12.39
C GLY A 530 5.83 21.96 11.32
N GLU A 531 7.14 21.92 11.05
CA GLU A 531 7.74 20.94 10.16
C GLU A 531 7.49 19.52 10.70
N ILE A 532 6.98 18.66 9.85
CA ILE A 532 6.79 17.24 10.19
C ILE A 532 8.15 16.55 10.26
N VAL A 533 8.45 15.94 11.38
CA VAL A 533 9.67 15.13 11.60
C VAL A 533 9.25 13.74 12.01
N ALA A 534 9.74 12.71 11.30
CA ALA A 534 9.51 11.31 11.61
C ALA A 534 10.76 10.68 12.23
N ARG A 535 10.57 9.87 13.28
CA ARG A 535 11.60 9.07 13.95
C ARG A 535 11.11 7.65 14.15
N GLY A 536 12.02 6.72 14.20
CA GLY A 536 11.68 5.33 14.53
C GLY A 536 12.43 4.28 13.71
N PRO A 537 12.22 3.00 14.03
CA PRO A 537 12.94 1.89 13.39
C PRO A 537 12.75 1.80 11.87
N CYS A 538 11.62 2.26 11.31
CA CYS A 538 11.38 2.25 9.86
C CYS A 538 11.98 3.46 9.13
N VAL A 539 12.65 4.38 9.84
CA VAL A 539 13.24 5.59 9.28
C VAL A 539 14.71 5.35 8.93
N SER A 540 15.12 5.73 7.72
CA SER A 540 16.52 5.71 7.32
C SER A 540 17.27 6.87 7.98
N GLY A 541 18.22 6.56 8.85
CA GLY A 541 18.94 7.50 9.69
C GLY A 541 18.25 7.70 11.05
N ALA A 542 18.67 8.73 11.78
CA ALA A 542 18.15 9.02 13.13
C ALA A 542 16.75 9.67 13.10
N GLU A 543 16.52 10.54 12.12
CA GLU A 543 15.25 11.22 11.87
C GLU A 543 15.11 11.58 10.39
N ALA A 544 13.88 11.73 9.95
CA ALA A 544 13.52 12.25 8.63
C ALA A 544 12.76 13.57 8.80
N ARG A 545 13.39 14.67 8.40
CA ARG A 545 12.75 15.99 8.28
C ARG A 545 12.06 16.03 6.92
N LEU A 546 10.77 16.34 6.91
CA LEU A 546 9.97 16.22 5.69
C LEU A 546 9.94 17.50 4.85
N GLY A 547 10.40 18.63 5.41
CA GLY A 547 10.44 19.91 4.71
C GLY A 547 9.05 20.53 4.42
N VAL A 548 7.99 19.99 5.01
CA VAL A 548 6.61 20.47 4.87
C VAL A 548 6.00 20.72 6.23
N ALA A 549 5.16 21.76 6.32
CA ALA A 549 4.43 22.08 7.52
C ALA A 549 3.20 21.18 7.68
N GLY A 550 3.04 20.64 8.87
CA GLY A 550 1.85 19.89 9.26
C GLY A 550 1.20 20.49 10.50
N LYS A 551 -0.04 20.14 10.72
CA LYS A 551 -0.81 20.46 11.91
C LYS A 551 -1.44 19.23 12.51
N LEU A 552 -1.64 19.26 13.82
CA LEU A 552 -2.37 18.22 14.54
C LEU A 552 -3.79 18.71 14.81
N ASN A 553 -4.75 17.89 14.39
CA ASN A 553 -6.17 18.12 14.62
C ASN A 553 -6.54 17.78 16.08
N ASP A 554 -7.75 18.14 16.53
CA ASP A 554 -8.24 17.90 17.90
C ASP A 554 -8.23 16.42 18.31
N ASP A 555 -8.32 15.52 17.34
CA ASP A 555 -8.27 14.06 17.54
C ASP A 555 -6.85 13.47 17.43
N ASN A 556 -5.84 14.33 17.40
CA ASN A 556 -4.43 14.00 17.21
C ASN A 556 -4.11 13.30 15.87
N THR A 557 -4.87 13.57 14.82
CA THR A 557 -4.53 13.18 13.45
C THR A 557 -3.71 14.26 12.78
N LEU A 558 -2.85 13.88 11.83
CA LEU A 558 -1.98 14.79 11.08
C LEU A 558 -2.69 15.28 9.81
N SER A 559 -2.57 16.57 9.52
CA SER A 559 -2.92 17.21 8.24
C SER A 559 -1.78 18.14 7.81
N TYR A 560 -1.80 18.62 6.58
CA TYR A 560 -0.96 19.77 6.21
C TYR A 560 -1.48 21.05 6.90
N ALA A 561 -0.54 21.98 7.18
CA ALA A 561 -0.85 23.26 7.82
C ALA A 561 -1.30 24.31 6.81
#